data_6f75fcc5bde3b79a10598f22daa5b488
#
_entry.id   6f75fcc5bde3b79a10598f22daa5b488
#
_cell.length_a   1.000
_cell.length_b   1.000
_cell.length_c   1.000
_cell.angle_alpha   90.00
_cell.angle_beta   90.00
_cell.angle_gamma   90.00
#
_symmetry.space_group_name_H-M   'P 1'
#
loop_
_entity.id
_entity.type
_entity.pdbx_description
1 polymer ?
#
loop_
_entity_poly.entity_id
_entity_poly.type
_entity_poly.pdbx_seq_one_letter_code
_entity_poly.pdbx_strand_id
1 'polypeptide(L)'
;MFNRIRISTTLFLILILCGILQIGSNGMSFWAFRDDLQRLNQVEQSNQQRAALAQTRAVMLQASTALNKAGTLTALSYPADDIKTLMTTARASLTQSTTLFKSFMAMTAGNEHVRALQKETEKSFARWHNDLEHQATWLESNQLSDFLTAPVQGSQNAFDVNFEAWQLEINHVLEAASAQSQRNYQISTLVFISMIIVAAIYISSALWWTRKMIVQPLAIIGSHFDSIAAGNLARPIAVYGRNEITAIFASLKTMQQALRGTVSDVRKGSQEMHIGIAEIVAGNNDL
;
A
#
# COMPACT_ATOMS: atom_id res chain seq x y z
N MET A 1 28.92 -7.59 29.36
CA MET A 1 29.40 -7.71 27.97
C MET A 1 29.30 -6.39 27.16
N PHE A 2 28.34 -5.53 27.42
CA PHE A 2 28.08 -4.28 26.68
C PHE A 2 29.03 -3.10 26.97
N ASN A 3 29.80 -3.12 28.03
CA ASN A 3 30.76 -2.05 28.41
C ASN A 3 32.02 -1.97 27.52
N ARG A 4 32.12 -2.76 26.46
CA ARG A 4 33.29 -2.79 25.56
C ARG A 4 33.06 -2.13 24.20
N ILE A 5 31.77 -1.87 23.83
CA ILE A 5 31.40 -1.30 22.54
C ILE A 5 31.29 0.21 22.70
N ARG A 6 31.83 0.96 21.74
CA ARG A 6 31.71 2.42 21.70
C ARG A 6 30.23 2.82 21.57
N ILE A 7 29.83 3.82 22.35
CA ILE A 7 28.43 4.33 22.35
C ILE A 7 28.08 4.87 20.98
N SER A 8 29.01 5.59 20.34
CA SER A 8 28.85 6.10 18.97
C SER A 8 28.52 4.98 17.97
N THR A 9 29.21 3.85 18.01
CA THR A 9 29.00 2.71 17.14
C THR A 9 27.61 2.08 17.36
N THR A 10 27.17 1.97 18.62
CA THR A 10 25.85 1.41 18.93
C THR A 10 24.73 2.35 18.49
N LEU A 11 24.86 3.66 18.68
CA LEU A 11 23.89 4.64 18.18
C LEU A 11 23.80 4.60 16.66
N PHE A 12 24.94 4.47 15.97
CA PHE A 12 24.96 4.35 14.51
C PHE A 12 24.25 3.07 14.03
N LEU A 13 24.49 1.94 14.71
CA LEU A 13 23.79 0.67 14.46
C LEU A 13 22.26 0.78 14.67
N ILE A 14 21.85 1.46 15.73
CA ILE A 14 20.44 1.74 16.01
C ILE A 14 19.83 2.56 14.86
N LEU A 15 20.47 3.61 14.40
CA LEU A 15 19.99 4.44 13.29
C LEU A 15 19.91 3.68 11.97
N ILE A 16 20.96 2.90 11.65
CA ILE A 16 20.97 2.08 10.42
C ILE A 16 19.84 1.05 10.44
N LEU A 17 19.64 0.36 11.56
CA LEU A 17 18.57 -0.64 11.68
C LEU A 17 17.19 0.01 11.56
N CYS A 18 16.99 1.19 12.13
CA CYS A 18 15.77 1.98 11.97
C CYS A 18 15.55 2.35 10.50
N GLY A 19 16.59 2.80 9.80
CA GLY A 19 16.53 3.11 8.37
C GLY A 19 16.16 1.89 7.51
N ILE A 20 16.75 0.73 7.79
CA ILE A 20 16.43 -0.54 7.08
C ILE A 20 14.97 -0.93 7.29
N LEU A 21 14.46 -0.86 8.54
CA LEU A 21 13.07 -1.16 8.85
C LEU A 21 12.12 -0.20 8.11
N GLN A 22 12.46 1.08 8.03
CA GLN A 22 11.64 2.09 7.36
C GLN A 22 11.63 1.91 5.84
N ILE A 23 12.78 1.63 5.23
CA ILE A 23 12.89 1.34 3.79
C ILE A 23 12.12 0.05 3.45
N GLY A 24 12.26 -1.00 4.26
CA GLY A 24 11.54 -2.26 4.08
C GLY A 24 10.03 -2.07 4.16
N SER A 25 9.53 -1.32 5.14
CA SER A 25 8.11 -0.99 5.30
C SER A 25 7.56 -0.22 4.10
N ASN A 26 8.25 0.84 3.67
CA ASN A 26 7.82 1.66 2.55
C ASN A 26 7.86 0.89 1.22
N GLY A 27 8.90 0.06 1.01
CA GLY A 27 9.02 -0.77 -0.18
C GLY A 27 7.88 -1.80 -0.30
N MET A 28 7.50 -2.43 0.81
CA MET A 28 6.40 -3.39 0.85
C MET A 28 5.04 -2.71 0.62
N SER A 29 4.82 -1.53 1.20
CA SER A 29 3.61 -0.73 0.98
C SER A 29 3.49 -0.27 -0.48
N PHE A 30 4.59 0.14 -1.09
CA PHE A 30 4.61 0.53 -2.50
C PHE A 30 4.28 -0.64 -3.43
N TRP A 31 4.83 -1.83 -3.16
CA TRP A 31 4.56 -3.03 -3.95
C TRP A 31 3.09 -3.46 -3.83
N ALA A 32 2.51 -3.47 -2.63
CA ALA A 32 1.11 -3.78 -2.39
C ALA A 32 0.17 -2.79 -3.11
N PHE A 33 0.46 -1.49 -3.05
CA PHE A 33 -0.31 -0.46 -3.73
C PHE A 33 -0.29 -0.61 -5.26
N ARG A 34 0.87 -0.95 -5.83
CA ARG A 34 1.00 -1.18 -7.27
C ARG A 34 0.19 -2.39 -7.75
N ASP A 35 0.19 -3.48 -6.99
CA ASP A 35 -0.60 -4.68 -7.30
C ASP A 35 -2.11 -4.38 -7.26
N ASP A 36 -2.56 -3.59 -6.28
CA ASP A 36 -3.96 -3.19 -6.13
C ASP A 36 -4.45 -2.29 -7.28
N LEU A 37 -3.62 -1.34 -7.73
CA LEU A 37 -3.93 -0.50 -8.90
C LEU A 37 -4.09 -1.32 -10.19
N GLN A 38 -3.27 -2.34 -10.41
CA GLN A 38 -3.40 -3.20 -11.58
C GLN A 38 -4.72 -3.99 -11.56
N ARG A 39 -5.13 -4.47 -10.37
CA ARG A 39 -6.41 -5.17 -10.20
C ARG A 39 -7.62 -4.27 -10.40
N LEU A 40 -7.58 -3.06 -9.86
CA LEU A 40 -8.62 -2.06 -10.08
C LEU A 40 -8.84 -1.78 -11.57
N ASN A 41 -7.78 -1.63 -12.33
CA ASN A 41 -7.87 -1.43 -13.78
C ASN A 41 -8.48 -2.65 -14.49
N GLN A 42 -8.17 -3.87 -14.06
CA GLN A 42 -8.78 -5.08 -14.61
C GLN A 42 -10.28 -5.15 -14.32
N VAL A 43 -10.67 -4.85 -13.08
CA VAL A 43 -12.09 -4.83 -12.68
C VAL A 43 -12.86 -3.77 -13.48
N GLU A 44 -12.30 -2.58 -13.63
CA GLU A 44 -12.91 -1.50 -14.40
C GLU A 44 -13.08 -1.88 -15.88
N GLN A 45 -12.03 -2.42 -16.52
CA GLN A 45 -12.13 -2.92 -17.90
C GLN A 45 -13.18 -4.02 -18.05
N SER A 46 -13.25 -4.96 -17.10
CA SER A 46 -14.25 -6.02 -17.13
C SER A 46 -15.68 -5.47 -16.98
N ASN A 47 -15.89 -4.48 -16.13
CA ASN A 47 -17.19 -3.82 -15.98
C ASN A 47 -17.60 -3.05 -17.22
N GLN A 48 -16.68 -2.33 -17.85
CA GLN A 48 -16.92 -1.61 -19.11
C GLN A 48 -17.26 -2.60 -20.24
N GLN A 49 -16.55 -3.72 -20.31
CA GLN A 49 -16.81 -4.77 -21.28
C GLN A 49 -18.20 -5.40 -21.08
N ARG A 50 -18.60 -5.68 -19.82
CA ARG A 50 -19.95 -6.15 -19.48
C ARG A 50 -21.02 -5.14 -19.90
N ALA A 51 -20.81 -3.88 -19.59
CA ALA A 51 -21.76 -2.83 -19.96
C ALA A 51 -21.90 -2.71 -21.47
N ALA A 52 -20.80 -2.73 -22.24
CA ALA A 52 -20.84 -2.67 -23.70
C ALA A 52 -21.61 -3.87 -24.30
N LEU A 53 -21.39 -5.08 -23.82
CA LEU A 53 -22.09 -6.26 -24.31
C LEU A 53 -23.59 -6.25 -23.92
N ALA A 54 -23.91 -5.85 -22.69
CA ALA A 54 -25.30 -5.72 -22.24
C ALA A 54 -26.07 -4.64 -23.03
N GLN A 55 -25.43 -3.50 -23.31
CA GLN A 55 -26.00 -2.47 -24.16
C GLN A 55 -26.18 -2.95 -25.60
N THR A 56 -25.21 -3.69 -26.14
CA THR A 56 -25.31 -4.32 -27.46
C THR A 56 -26.57 -5.19 -27.53
N ARG A 57 -26.78 -6.09 -26.56
CA ARG A 57 -27.96 -6.94 -26.48
C ARG A 57 -29.23 -6.12 -26.41
N ALA A 58 -29.30 -5.11 -25.58
CA ALA A 58 -30.48 -4.25 -25.41
C ALA A 58 -30.86 -3.55 -26.72
N VAL A 59 -29.87 -3.00 -27.41
CA VAL A 59 -30.08 -2.29 -28.70
C VAL A 59 -30.45 -3.26 -29.82
N MET A 60 -29.90 -4.49 -29.84
CA MET A 60 -30.32 -5.54 -30.77
C MET A 60 -31.78 -5.98 -30.55
N LEU A 61 -32.19 -6.13 -29.30
CA LEU A 61 -33.61 -6.43 -28.96
C LEU A 61 -34.54 -5.27 -29.36
N GLN A 62 -34.09 -4.02 -29.21
CA GLN A 62 -34.82 -2.85 -29.69
C GLN A 62 -34.99 -2.88 -31.21
N ALA A 63 -33.94 -3.22 -31.95
CA ALA A 63 -34.04 -3.40 -33.41
C ALA A 63 -35.01 -4.50 -33.79
N SER A 64 -34.92 -5.69 -33.18
CA SER A 64 -35.81 -6.81 -33.39
C SER A 64 -37.27 -6.45 -33.10
N THR A 65 -37.53 -5.76 -31.97
CA THR A 65 -38.86 -5.30 -31.59
C THR A 65 -39.44 -4.31 -32.60
N ALA A 66 -38.60 -3.34 -33.05
CA ALA A 66 -39.04 -2.36 -34.06
C ALA A 66 -39.38 -3.04 -35.40
N LEU A 67 -38.55 -4.00 -35.85
CA LEU A 67 -38.78 -4.77 -37.06
C LEU A 67 -40.06 -5.61 -36.98
N ASN A 68 -40.27 -6.34 -35.88
CA ASN A 68 -41.46 -7.15 -35.67
C ASN A 68 -42.72 -6.28 -35.66
N LYS A 69 -42.68 -5.12 -35.02
CA LYS A 69 -43.78 -4.16 -35.02
C LYS A 69 -44.02 -3.59 -36.45
N ALA A 70 -42.98 -3.24 -37.16
CA ALA A 70 -43.08 -2.78 -38.54
C ALA A 70 -43.68 -3.84 -39.45
N GLY A 71 -43.24 -5.10 -39.37
CA GLY A 71 -43.81 -6.23 -40.12
C GLY A 71 -45.28 -6.46 -39.80
N THR A 72 -45.68 -6.39 -38.53
CA THR A 72 -47.06 -6.49 -38.11
C THR A 72 -47.93 -5.37 -38.71
N LEU A 73 -47.47 -4.10 -38.66
CA LEU A 73 -48.20 -2.99 -39.24
C LEU A 73 -48.27 -3.07 -40.77
N THR A 74 -47.22 -3.59 -41.41
CA THR A 74 -47.22 -3.84 -42.87
C THR A 74 -48.26 -4.91 -43.22
N ALA A 75 -48.32 -6.01 -42.48
CA ALA A 75 -49.31 -7.08 -42.68
C ALA A 75 -50.77 -6.61 -42.49
N LEU A 76 -50.98 -5.61 -41.63
CA LEU A 76 -52.29 -5.00 -41.36
C LEU A 76 -52.60 -3.80 -42.26
N SER A 77 -51.73 -3.49 -43.22
CA SER A 77 -51.88 -2.36 -44.18
C SER A 77 -52.03 -1.00 -43.50
N TYR A 78 -51.27 -0.75 -42.41
CA TYR A 78 -51.22 0.53 -41.69
C TYR A 78 -50.51 1.62 -42.52
N PRO A 79 -50.66 2.92 -42.14
CA PRO A 79 -50.03 4.01 -42.86
C PRO A 79 -48.49 3.87 -42.95
N ALA A 80 -47.92 4.22 -44.09
CA ALA A 80 -46.51 4.06 -44.40
C ALA A 80 -45.57 4.90 -43.47
N ASP A 81 -46.04 6.03 -42.92
CA ASP A 81 -45.26 6.90 -42.06
C ASP A 81 -44.93 6.25 -40.70
N ASP A 82 -45.89 5.48 -40.12
CA ASP A 82 -45.65 4.76 -38.88
C ASP A 82 -44.64 3.62 -39.08
N ILE A 83 -44.72 2.90 -40.20
CA ILE A 83 -43.80 1.84 -40.59
C ILE A 83 -42.41 2.43 -40.81
N LYS A 84 -42.28 3.57 -41.50
CA LYS A 84 -41.04 4.24 -41.78
C LYS A 84 -40.29 4.67 -40.49
N THR A 85 -41.03 5.17 -39.51
CA THR A 85 -40.45 5.55 -38.20
C THR A 85 -39.85 4.36 -37.50
N LEU A 86 -40.53 3.20 -37.50
CA LEU A 86 -40.03 1.96 -36.91
C LEU A 86 -38.82 1.43 -37.67
N MET A 87 -38.81 1.48 -38.99
CA MET A 87 -37.67 1.09 -39.83
C MET A 87 -36.46 1.94 -39.59
N THR A 88 -36.64 3.27 -39.44
CA THR A 88 -35.54 4.19 -39.08
C THR A 88 -34.97 3.85 -37.72
N THR A 89 -35.83 3.56 -36.73
CA THR A 89 -35.40 3.15 -35.39
C THR A 89 -34.62 1.84 -35.44
N ALA A 90 -35.10 0.84 -36.19
CA ALA A 90 -34.43 -0.45 -36.35
C ALA A 90 -33.02 -0.30 -36.97
N ARG A 91 -32.89 0.46 -38.07
CA ARG A 91 -31.59 0.71 -38.71
C ARG A 91 -30.63 1.46 -37.81
N ALA A 92 -31.09 2.50 -37.08
CA ALA A 92 -30.27 3.22 -36.11
C ALA A 92 -29.79 2.28 -35.00
N SER A 93 -30.66 1.42 -34.48
CA SER A 93 -30.30 0.44 -33.45
C SER A 93 -29.31 -0.59 -33.97
N LEU A 94 -29.41 -1.11 -35.17
CA LEU A 94 -28.43 -2.01 -35.78
C LEU A 94 -27.05 -1.35 -35.93
N THR A 95 -27.01 -0.11 -36.42
CA THR A 95 -25.78 0.66 -36.52
C THR A 95 -25.12 0.89 -35.14
N GLN A 96 -25.93 1.25 -34.13
CA GLN A 96 -25.47 1.45 -32.76
C GLN A 96 -24.93 0.15 -32.14
N SER A 97 -25.64 -0.99 -32.38
CA SER A 97 -25.20 -2.29 -31.87
C SER A 97 -23.82 -2.69 -32.38
N THR A 98 -23.53 -2.41 -33.66
CA THR A 98 -22.20 -2.63 -34.24
C THR A 98 -21.10 -1.80 -33.54
N THR A 99 -21.39 -0.55 -33.21
CA THR A 99 -20.45 0.32 -32.52
C THR A 99 -20.17 -0.16 -31.09
N LEU A 100 -21.23 -0.52 -30.35
CA LEU A 100 -21.12 -1.04 -28.99
C LEU A 100 -20.39 -2.39 -28.96
N PHE A 101 -20.71 -3.28 -29.92
CA PHE A 101 -20.05 -4.58 -30.02
C PHE A 101 -18.56 -4.44 -30.39
N LYS A 102 -18.19 -3.51 -31.25
CA LYS A 102 -16.78 -3.18 -31.52
C LYS A 102 -16.05 -2.72 -30.25
N SER A 103 -16.70 -1.90 -29.43
CA SER A 103 -16.12 -1.50 -28.13
C SER A 103 -15.93 -2.69 -27.21
N PHE A 104 -16.89 -3.61 -27.14
CA PHE A 104 -16.76 -4.88 -26.39
C PHE A 104 -15.57 -5.71 -26.90
N MET A 105 -15.39 -5.87 -28.20
CA MET A 105 -14.31 -6.65 -28.79
C MET A 105 -12.93 -6.01 -28.62
N ALA A 106 -12.84 -4.68 -28.58
CA ALA A 106 -11.60 -3.94 -28.40
C ALA A 106 -11.01 -4.07 -27.01
N MET A 107 -11.83 -4.40 -26.00
CA MET A 107 -11.41 -4.58 -24.63
C MET A 107 -10.91 -6.01 -24.42
N THR A 108 -9.65 -6.14 -23.96
CA THR A 108 -9.04 -7.44 -23.64
C THR A 108 -9.21 -7.69 -22.15
N ALA A 109 -10.21 -8.44 -21.77
CA ALA A 109 -10.43 -8.82 -20.38
C ALA A 109 -10.32 -10.33 -20.17
N GLY A 110 -9.89 -10.71 -18.99
CA GLY A 110 -9.97 -12.07 -18.51
C GLY A 110 -8.86 -13.00 -19.00
N ASN A 111 -9.13 -14.27 -18.75
CA ASN A 111 -8.26 -15.39 -19.08
C ASN A 111 -8.51 -15.92 -20.53
N GLU A 112 -7.86 -16.98 -20.89
CA GLU A 112 -8.00 -17.61 -22.22
C GLU A 112 -9.43 -18.12 -22.46
N HIS A 113 -10.10 -18.58 -21.41
CA HIS A 113 -11.48 -19.07 -21.50
C HIS A 113 -12.47 -17.92 -21.79
N VAL A 114 -12.35 -16.78 -21.12
CA VAL A 114 -13.14 -15.57 -21.43
C VAL A 114 -12.93 -15.15 -22.88
N ARG A 115 -11.68 -15.19 -23.39
CA ARG A 115 -11.38 -14.85 -24.79
C ARG A 115 -11.99 -15.82 -25.78
N ALA A 116 -12.07 -17.12 -25.43
CA ALA A 116 -12.74 -18.12 -26.28
C ALA A 116 -14.24 -17.83 -26.33
N LEU A 117 -14.89 -17.57 -25.21
CA LEU A 117 -16.30 -17.18 -25.14
C LEU A 117 -16.59 -15.87 -25.87
N GLN A 118 -15.68 -14.89 -25.82
CA GLN A 118 -15.78 -13.64 -26.57
C GLN A 118 -15.84 -13.89 -28.09
N LYS A 119 -15.03 -14.83 -28.63
CA LYS A 119 -15.06 -15.22 -30.04
C LYS A 119 -16.37 -15.95 -30.41
N GLU A 120 -16.90 -16.80 -29.54
CA GLU A 120 -18.17 -17.45 -29.80
C GLU A 120 -19.35 -16.45 -29.76
N THR A 121 -19.28 -15.46 -28.84
CA THR A 121 -20.21 -14.33 -28.80
C THR A 121 -20.14 -13.50 -30.08
N GLU A 122 -18.94 -13.28 -30.63
CA GLU A 122 -18.74 -12.59 -31.91
C GLU A 122 -19.47 -13.29 -33.06
N LYS A 123 -19.32 -14.61 -33.18
CA LYS A 123 -19.96 -15.40 -34.24
C LYS A 123 -21.51 -15.35 -34.14
N SER A 124 -22.02 -15.47 -32.92
CA SER A 124 -23.45 -15.44 -32.69
C SER A 124 -24.04 -14.03 -32.87
N PHE A 125 -23.34 -12.98 -32.45
CA PHE A 125 -23.69 -11.59 -32.73
C PHE A 125 -23.77 -11.32 -34.25
N ALA A 126 -22.74 -11.70 -35.01
CA ALA A 126 -22.68 -11.49 -36.43
C ALA A 126 -23.84 -12.16 -37.15
N ARG A 127 -24.19 -13.40 -36.73
CA ARG A 127 -25.36 -14.12 -37.30
C ARG A 127 -26.68 -13.41 -37.00
N TRP A 128 -26.92 -13.06 -35.75
CA TRP A 128 -28.18 -12.40 -35.35
C TRP A 128 -28.32 -11.03 -35.97
N HIS A 129 -27.24 -10.24 -35.98
CA HIS A 129 -27.20 -8.92 -36.63
C HIS A 129 -27.50 -9.01 -38.12
N ASN A 130 -26.89 -9.96 -38.83
CA ASN A 130 -27.15 -10.19 -40.27
C ASN A 130 -28.60 -10.61 -40.55
N ASP A 131 -29.18 -11.49 -39.72
CA ASP A 131 -30.56 -11.89 -39.84
C ASP A 131 -31.53 -10.70 -39.69
N LEU A 132 -31.29 -9.81 -38.73
CA LEU A 132 -32.04 -8.57 -38.54
C LEU A 132 -31.85 -7.58 -39.70
N GLU A 133 -30.65 -7.46 -40.27
CA GLU A 133 -30.40 -6.66 -41.47
C GLU A 133 -31.17 -7.19 -42.68
N HIS A 134 -31.24 -8.52 -42.86
CA HIS A 134 -32.08 -9.14 -43.91
C HIS A 134 -33.54 -8.87 -43.68
N GLN A 135 -34.06 -9.00 -42.44
CA GLN A 135 -35.45 -8.66 -42.10
C GLN A 135 -35.80 -7.23 -42.44
N ALA A 136 -34.89 -6.27 -42.10
CA ALA A 136 -35.07 -4.87 -42.44
C ALA A 136 -35.17 -4.69 -43.99
N THR A 137 -34.28 -5.34 -44.74
CA THR A 137 -34.23 -5.26 -46.20
C THR A 137 -35.48 -5.88 -46.84
N TRP A 138 -36.01 -7.01 -46.36
CA TRP A 138 -37.25 -7.62 -46.86
C TRP A 138 -38.46 -6.71 -46.65
N LEU A 139 -38.59 -6.06 -45.48
CA LEU A 139 -39.66 -5.08 -45.25
C LEU A 139 -39.54 -3.85 -46.18
N GLU A 140 -38.35 -3.33 -46.38
CA GLU A 140 -38.07 -2.20 -47.30
C GLU A 140 -38.39 -2.58 -48.75
N SER A 141 -38.18 -3.84 -49.13
CA SER A 141 -38.43 -4.38 -50.48
C SER A 141 -39.83 -4.92 -50.64
N ASN A 142 -40.70 -4.74 -49.65
CA ASN A 142 -42.08 -5.24 -49.65
C ASN A 142 -42.21 -6.80 -49.73
N GLN A 143 -41.17 -7.50 -49.25
CA GLN A 143 -41.08 -8.96 -49.23
C GLN A 143 -41.57 -9.53 -47.88
N LEU A 144 -42.87 -9.30 -47.58
CA LEU A 144 -43.43 -9.65 -46.26
C LEU A 144 -43.42 -11.16 -46.00
N SER A 145 -43.56 -12.00 -47.03
CA SER A 145 -43.52 -13.45 -46.90
C SER A 145 -42.16 -13.94 -46.36
N ASP A 146 -41.04 -13.40 -46.91
CA ASP A 146 -39.69 -13.78 -46.51
C ASP A 146 -39.41 -13.30 -45.09
N PHE A 147 -39.89 -12.09 -44.75
CA PHE A 147 -39.79 -11.55 -43.39
C PHE A 147 -40.51 -12.48 -42.38
N LEU A 148 -41.73 -12.92 -42.65
CA LEU A 148 -42.56 -13.75 -41.73
C LEU A 148 -42.03 -15.17 -41.56
N THR A 149 -41.31 -15.70 -42.54
CA THR A 149 -40.75 -17.07 -42.52
C THR A 149 -39.33 -17.16 -42.04
N ALA A 150 -38.66 -16.01 -41.82
CA ALA A 150 -37.26 -15.95 -41.41
C ALA A 150 -37.02 -16.53 -39.99
N PRO A 151 -36.09 -17.46 -39.83
CA PRO A 151 -35.82 -18.14 -38.53
C PRO A 151 -34.92 -17.33 -37.59
N VAL A 152 -35.21 -16.03 -37.37
CA VAL A 152 -34.36 -15.11 -36.58
C VAL A 152 -34.30 -15.47 -35.10
N GLN A 153 -35.35 -16.13 -34.58
CA GLN A 153 -35.38 -16.55 -33.17
C GLN A 153 -34.23 -17.51 -32.82
N GLY A 154 -33.80 -18.34 -33.76
CA GLY A 154 -32.68 -19.26 -33.54
C GLY A 154 -31.32 -18.55 -33.35
N SER A 155 -31.07 -17.50 -34.15
CA SER A 155 -29.82 -16.71 -34.01
C SER A 155 -29.82 -15.83 -32.76
N GLN A 156 -30.98 -15.26 -32.38
CA GLN A 156 -31.13 -14.56 -31.11
C GLN A 156 -30.82 -15.48 -29.92
N ASN A 157 -31.47 -16.67 -29.88
CA ASN A 157 -31.24 -17.64 -28.80
C ASN A 157 -29.77 -18.06 -28.72
N ALA A 158 -29.09 -18.26 -29.86
CA ALA A 158 -27.68 -18.60 -29.90
C ALA A 158 -26.81 -17.47 -29.33
N PHE A 159 -27.15 -16.20 -29.61
CA PHE A 159 -26.48 -15.06 -29.03
C PHE A 159 -26.74 -14.96 -27.52
N ASP A 160 -27.97 -15.14 -27.06
CA ASP A 160 -28.33 -15.10 -25.64
C ASP A 160 -27.60 -16.17 -24.84
N VAL A 161 -27.47 -17.39 -25.35
CA VAL A 161 -26.69 -18.45 -24.70
C VAL A 161 -25.21 -18.06 -24.55
N ASN A 162 -24.60 -17.54 -25.62
CA ASN A 162 -23.20 -17.11 -25.58
C ASN A 162 -22.99 -15.86 -24.70
N PHE A 163 -23.94 -14.93 -24.71
CA PHE A 163 -23.99 -13.78 -23.81
C PHE A 163 -23.98 -14.20 -22.34
N GLU A 164 -24.89 -15.14 -21.97
CA GLU A 164 -24.98 -15.63 -20.59
C GLU A 164 -23.72 -16.40 -20.17
N ALA A 165 -23.19 -17.26 -21.05
CA ALA A 165 -21.97 -18.01 -20.80
C ALA A 165 -20.75 -17.08 -20.57
N TRP A 166 -20.60 -16.06 -21.42
CA TRP A 166 -19.54 -15.06 -21.26
C TRP A 166 -19.75 -14.25 -19.97
N GLN A 167 -20.98 -13.83 -19.66
CA GLN A 167 -21.31 -13.06 -18.47
C GLN A 167 -21.05 -13.85 -17.18
N LEU A 168 -21.37 -15.14 -17.17
CA LEU A 168 -21.10 -16.02 -16.04
C LEU A 168 -19.59 -16.13 -15.78
N GLU A 169 -18.81 -16.39 -16.83
CA GLU A 169 -17.36 -16.54 -16.70
C GLU A 169 -16.67 -15.25 -16.24
N ILE A 170 -17.07 -14.10 -16.80
CA ILE A 170 -16.47 -12.83 -16.36
C ILE A 170 -16.84 -12.50 -14.90
N ASN A 171 -18.02 -12.90 -14.43
CA ASN A 171 -18.39 -12.79 -13.02
C ASN A 171 -17.49 -13.66 -12.14
N HIS A 172 -17.21 -14.90 -12.53
CA HIS A 172 -16.28 -15.77 -11.82
C HIS A 172 -14.88 -15.16 -11.74
N VAL A 173 -14.40 -14.55 -12.82
CA VAL A 173 -13.12 -13.86 -12.84
C VAL A 173 -13.13 -12.66 -11.88
N LEU A 174 -14.20 -11.88 -11.86
CA LEU A 174 -14.34 -10.73 -10.95
C LEU A 174 -14.46 -11.16 -9.48
N GLU A 175 -15.21 -12.21 -9.19
CA GLU A 175 -15.34 -12.78 -7.85
C GLU A 175 -14.00 -13.33 -7.35
N ALA A 176 -13.27 -14.06 -8.19
CA ALA A 176 -11.95 -14.56 -7.86
C ALA A 176 -10.95 -13.41 -7.59
N ALA A 177 -10.98 -12.35 -8.41
CA ALA A 177 -10.17 -11.16 -8.21
C ALA A 177 -10.50 -10.45 -6.90
N SER A 178 -11.79 -10.32 -6.57
CA SER A 178 -12.28 -9.73 -5.31
C SER A 178 -11.87 -10.56 -4.09
N ALA A 179 -12.06 -11.88 -4.13
CA ALA A 179 -11.65 -12.79 -3.06
C ALA A 179 -10.13 -12.75 -2.81
N GLN A 180 -9.34 -12.68 -3.87
CA GLN A 180 -7.90 -12.55 -3.78
C GLN A 180 -7.48 -11.19 -3.19
N SER A 181 -8.16 -10.10 -3.57
CA SER A 181 -7.94 -8.76 -3.00
C SER A 181 -8.22 -8.76 -1.49
N GLN A 182 -9.34 -9.37 -1.07
CA GLN A 182 -9.68 -9.52 0.35
C GLN A 182 -8.62 -10.29 1.14
N ARG A 183 -8.11 -11.37 0.57
CA ARG A 183 -7.04 -12.17 1.19
C ARG A 183 -5.74 -11.37 1.30
N ASN A 184 -5.37 -10.66 0.26
CA ASN A 184 -4.19 -9.79 0.25
C ASN A 184 -4.32 -8.66 1.29
N TYR A 185 -5.51 -8.06 1.43
CA TYR A 185 -5.81 -7.07 2.46
C TYR A 185 -5.60 -7.63 3.87
N GLN A 186 -6.12 -8.83 4.15
CA GLN A 186 -5.92 -9.48 5.46
C GLN A 186 -4.44 -9.74 5.75
N ILE A 187 -3.70 -10.26 4.76
CA ILE A 187 -2.25 -10.49 4.91
C ILE A 187 -1.52 -9.17 5.13
N SER A 188 -1.81 -8.13 4.35
CA SER A 188 -1.20 -6.81 4.48
C SER A 188 -1.49 -6.18 5.84
N THR A 189 -2.72 -6.31 6.34
CA THR A 189 -3.11 -5.85 7.68
C THR A 189 -2.33 -6.58 8.78
N LEU A 190 -2.17 -7.90 8.66
CA LEU A 190 -1.43 -8.71 9.63
C LEU A 190 0.06 -8.36 9.63
N VAL A 191 0.64 -8.17 8.45
CA VAL A 191 2.03 -7.69 8.29
C VAL A 191 2.20 -6.29 8.88
N PHE A 192 1.28 -5.38 8.63
CA PHE A 192 1.31 -4.02 9.20
C PHE A 192 1.28 -4.02 10.72
N ILE A 193 0.37 -4.80 11.33
CA ILE A 193 0.30 -4.95 12.79
C ILE A 193 1.60 -5.56 13.34
N SER A 194 2.14 -6.59 12.69
CA SER A 194 3.39 -7.21 13.11
C SER A 194 4.57 -6.22 13.06
N MET A 195 4.64 -5.36 12.05
CA MET A 195 5.65 -4.31 11.95
C MET A 195 5.53 -3.26 13.07
N ILE A 196 4.32 -2.87 13.45
CA ILE A 196 4.09 -1.97 14.59
C ILE A 196 4.62 -2.59 15.88
N ILE A 197 4.33 -3.88 16.12
CA ILE A 197 4.81 -4.60 17.31
C ILE A 197 6.34 -4.66 17.31
N VAL A 198 6.97 -5.00 16.21
CA VAL A 198 8.44 -5.03 16.06
C VAL A 198 9.04 -3.65 16.32
N ALA A 199 8.45 -2.60 15.76
CA ALA A 199 8.90 -1.23 15.97
C ALA A 199 8.77 -0.81 17.46
N ALA A 200 7.67 -1.16 18.12
CA ALA A 200 7.47 -0.87 19.54
C ALA A 200 8.51 -1.58 20.43
N ILE A 201 8.80 -2.86 20.16
CA ILE A 201 9.83 -3.61 20.86
C ILE A 201 11.21 -2.99 20.64
N TYR A 202 11.51 -2.61 19.39
CA TYR A 202 12.74 -1.98 19.02
C TYR A 202 12.94 -0.64 19.74
N ILE A 203 11.96 0.25 19.71
CA ILE A 203 12.00 1.55 20.39
C ILE A 203 12.17 1.36 21.91
N SER A 204 11.40 0.46 22.51
CA SER A 204 11.50 0.17 23.94
C SER A 204 12.87 -0.34 24.34
N SER A 205 13.47 -1.23 23.55
CA SER A 205 14.82 -1.75 23.77
C SER A 205 15.90 -0.68 23.62
N ALA A 206 15.76 0.19 22.62
CA ALA A 206 16.67 1.31 22.39
C ALA A 206 16.62 2.34 23.53
N LEU A 207 15.42 2.69 24.01
CA LEU A 207 15.22 3.58 25.14
C LEU A 207 15.81 2.99 26.43
N TRP A 208 15.53 1.69 26.70
CA TRP A 208 16.09 1.00 27.87
C TRP A 208 17.62 0.98 27.82
N TRP A 209 18.20 0.66 26.65
CA TRP A 209 19.64 0.65 26.44
C TRP A 209 20.26 2.04 26.66
N THR A 210 19.68 3.08 26.05
CA THR A 210 20.15 4.49 26.18
C THR A 210 20.10 4.93 27.63
N ARG A 211 19.00 4.65 28.34
CA ARG A 211 18.87 4.98 29.76
C ARG A 211 19.97 4.32 30.60
N LYS A 212 20.24 3.02 30.38
CA LYS A 212 21.20 2.24 31.17
C LYS A 212 22.64 2.55 30.85
N MET A 213 22.97 2.84 29.57
CA MET A 213 24.35 2.96 29.11
C MET A 213 24.80 4.41 28.99
N ILE A 214 23.89 5.36 28.93
CA ILE A 214 24.23 6.79 28.78
C ILE A 214 23.68 7.59 29.95
N VAL A 215 22.37 7.61 30.17
CA VAL A 215 21.75 8.52 31.12
C VAL A 215 22.15 8.23 32.55
N GLN A 216 22.07 6.97 32.99
CA GLN A 216 22.48 6.59 34.36
C GLN A 216 23.96 6.87 34.67
N PRO A 217 24.93 6.48 33.83
CA PRO A 217 26.32 6.79 34.09
C PRO A 217 26.62 8.30 34.12
N LEU A 218 26.00 9.10 33.25
CA LEU A 218 26.10 10.56 33.26
C LEU A 218 25.58 11.18 34.55
N ALA A 219 24.46 10.68 35.07
CA ALA A 219 23.95 11.12 36.37
C ALA A 219 24.91 10.80 37.53
N ILE A 220 25.59 9.63 37.47
CA ILE A 220 26.62 9.26 38.46
C ILE A 220 27.81 10.20 38.36
N ILE A 221 28.26 10.53 37.16
CA ILE A 221 29.35 11.52 36.95
C ILE A 221 28.95 12.87 37.56
N GLY A 222 27.70 13.34 37.33
CA GLY A 222 27.16 14.55 37.94
C GLY A 222 27.29 14.52 39.47
N SER A 223 26.87 13.42 40.11
CA SER A 223 26.96 13.28 41.57
C SER A 223 28.40 13.26 42.11
N HIS A 224 29.36 12.81 41.34
CA HIS A 224 30.77 12.92 41.69
C HIS A 224 31.27 14.35 41.57
N PHE A 225 30.86 15.12 40.56
CA PHE A 225 31.16 16.54 40.46
C PHE A 225 30.62 17.33 41.65
N ASP A 226 29.35 17.07 42.03
CA ASP A 226 28.74 17.70 43.21
C ASP A 226 29.53 17.39 44.50
N SER A 227 29.98 16.14 44.66
CA SER A 227 30.77 15.72 45.79
C SER A 227 32.12 16.44 45.83
N ILE A 228 32.81 16.59 44.69
CA ILE A 228 34.07 17.31 44.56
C ILE A 228 33.88 18.80 44.86
N ALA A 229 32.84 19.41 44.34
CA ALA A 229 32.48 20.81 44.59
C ALA A 229 32.19 21.10 46.08
N ALA A 230 31.60 20.12 46.78
CA ALA A 230 31.38 20.18 48.25
C ALA A 230 32.65 19.88 49.06
N GLY A 231 33.83 19.74 48.43
CA GLY A 231 35.08 19.45 49.11
C GLY A 231 35.33 17.98 49.48
N ASN A 232 34.41 17.10 49.17
CA ASN A 232 34.57 15.66 49.44
C ASN A 232 35.39 14.98 48.34
N LEU A 233 36.70 14.99 48.50
CA LEU A 233 37.65 14.33 47.60
C LEU A 233 37.91 12.84 47.96
N ALA A 234 37.30 12.33 49.02
CA ALA A 234 37.55 10.97 49.49
C ALA A 234 36.69 9.91 48.80
N ARG A 235 35.57 10.28 48.16
CA ARG A 235 34.63 9.33 47.50
C ARG A 235 35.33 8.60 46.35
N PRO A 236 35.41 7.26 46.34
CA PRO A 236 36.13 6.52 45.31
C PRO A 236 35.41 6.60 43.97
N ILE A 237 36.13 6.86 42.89
CA ILE A 237 35.63 6.82 41.51
C ILE A 237 36.05 5.49 40.90
N ALA A 238 35.06 4.61 40.67
CA ALA A 238 35.27 3.32 40.04
C ALA A 238 35.25 3.46 38.52
N VAL A 239 36.24 2.94 37.83
CA VAL A 239 36.35 2.99 36.35
C VAL A 239 36.21 1.58 35.80
N TYR A 240 35.08 1.29 35.15
CA TYR A 240 34.80 -0.02 34.58
C TYR A 240 34.40 0.10 33.12
N GLY A 241 35.04 -0.66 32.22
CA GLY A 241 34.71 -0.73 30.79
C GLY A 241 35.76 -0.12 29.88
N ARG A 242 35.41 0.12 28.61
CA ARG A 242 36.29 0.68 27.56
C ARG A 242 35.53 1.57 26.56
N ASN A 243 34.40 2.16 26.96
CA ASN A 243 33.64 3.06 26.13
C ASN A 243 33.92 4.53 26.44
N GLU A 244 33.28 5.46 25.75
CA GLU A 244 33.45 6.91 25.88
C GLU A 244 33.12 7.41 27.29
N ILE A 245 32.08 6.84 27.92
CA ILE A 245 31.72 7.19 29.31
C ILE A 245 32.80 6.74 30.29
N THR A 246 33.41 5.58 30.06
CA THR A 246 34.53 5.09 30.89
C THR A 246 35.72 6.05 30.82
N ALA A 247 35.99 6.64 29.63
CA ALA A 247 37.04 7.64 29.49
C ALA A 247 36.76 8.90 30.34
N ILE A 248 35.50 9.34 30.42
CA ILE A 248 35.09 10.48 31.27
C ILE A 248 35.31 10.14 32.75
N PHE A 249 34.91 8.93 33.20
CA PHE A 249 35.19 8.49 34.58
C PHE A 249 36.69 8.46 34.89
N ALA A 250 37.54 8.02 33.95
CA ALA A 250 39.00 8.02 34.10
C ALA A 250 39.55 9.44 34.26
N SER A 251 39.11 10.37 33.39
CA SER A 251 39.50 11.78 33.48
C SER A 251 39.07 12.44 34.78
N LEU A 252 37.82 12.15 35.22
CA LEU A 252 37.30 12.63 36.50
C LEU A 252 38.10 12.13 37.69
N LYS A 253 38.50 10.84 37.67
CA LYS A 253 39.38 10.25 38.70
C LYS A 253 40.72 10.95 38.74
N THR A 254 41.34 11.19 37.58
CA THR A 254 42.64 11.92 37.49
C THR A 254 42.51 13.32 38.05
N MET A 255 41.45 14.05 37.71
CA MET A 255 41.15 15.37 38.24
C MET A 255 41.02 15.35 39.77
N GLN A 256 40.22 14.41 40.32
CA GLN A 256 40.06 14.25 41.78
C GLN A 256 41.37 13.97 42.48
N GLN A 257 42.23 13.14 41.90
CA GLN A 257 43.58 12.84 42.46
C GLN A 257 44.48 14.05 42.47
N ALA A 258 44.48 14.85 41.39
CA ALA A 258 45.26 16.08 41.31
C ALA A 258 44.81 17.11 42.37
N LEU A 259 43.48 17.32 42.49
CA LEU A 259 42.92 18.20 43.53
C LEU A 259 43.27 17.72 44.92
N ARG A 260 43.21 16.43 45.18
CA ARG A 260 43.58 15.83 46.47
C ARG A 260 45.06 16.06 46.78
N GLY A 261 45.94 15.93 45.79
CA GLY A 261 47.37 16.28 45.92
C GLY A 261 47.58 17.73 46.32
N THR A 262 46.98 18.64 45.53
CA THR A 262 47.10 20.10 45.79
C THR A 262 46.60 20.48 47.19
N VAL A 263 45.46 19.95 47.63
CA VAL A 263 44.92 20.21 48.96
C VAL A 263 45.86 19.65 50.07
N SER A 264 46.45 18.45 49.83
CA SER A 264 47.41 17.86 50.75
C SER A 264 48.66 18.72 50.88
N ASP A 265 49.20 19.20 49.75
CA ASP A 265 50.38 20.04 49.73
C ASP A 265 50.19 21.41 50.42
N VAL A 266 49.03 22.04 50.14
CA VAL A 266 48.61 23.27 50.83
C VAL A 266 48.51 23.05 52.35
N ARG A 267 47.90 21.92 52.73
CA ARG A 267 47.76 21.56 54.17
C ARG A 267 49.11 21.33 54.82
N LYS A 268 50.07 20.65 54.19
CA LYS A 268 51.40 20.45 54.68
C LYS A 268 52.15 21.81 54.82
N GLY A 269 52.10 22.62 53.75
CA GLY A 269 52.76 23.94 53.80
C GLY A 269 52.17 24.85 54.88
N SER A 270 50.87 24.82 55.10
CA SER A 270 50.21 25.54 56.19
C SER A 270 50.66 25.04 57.56
N GLN A 271 50.85 23.73 57.71
CA GLN A 271 51.25 23.11 58.95
C GLN A 271 52.73 23.42 59.26
N GLU A 272 53.59 23.39 58.24
CA GLU A 272 55.02 23.82 58.35
C GLU A 272 55.14 25.29 58.72
N MET A 273 54.32 26.14 58.09
CA MET A 273 54.25 27.55 58.41
C MET A 273 53.80 27.79 59.86
N HIS A 274 52.78 27.00 60.32
CA HIS A 274 52.32 27.10 61.71
C HIS A 274 53.39 26.68 62.72
N ILE A 275 54.23 25.65 62.42
CA ILE A 275 55.35 25.24 63.26
C ILE A 275 56.43 26.31 63.26
N GLY A 276 56.80 26.87 62.10
CA GLY A 276 57.77 27.93 62.02
C GLY A 276 57.37 29.22 62.76
N ILE A 277 56.09 29.57 62.71
CA ILE A 277 55.54 30.69 63.49
C ILE A 277 55.69 30.41 65.03
N ALA A 278 55.37 29.18 65.46
CA ALA A 278 55.48 28.78 66.85
C ALA A 278 56.92 28.83 67.36
N GLU A 279 57.87 28.39 66.51
CA GLU A 279 59.34 28.52 66.86
C GLU A 279 59.79 29.98 66.95
N ILE A 280 59.35 30.85 66.06
CA ILE A 280 59.67 32.29 66.12
C ILE A 280 59.11 32.92 67.39
N VAL A 281 57.83 32.55 67.75
CA VAL A 281 57.24 33.08 69.01
C VAL A 281 57.98 32.57 70.23
N ALA A 282 58.35 31.28 70.25
CA ALA A 282 59.15 30.73 71.34
C ALA A 282 60.54 31.43 71.49
N GLY A 283 61.28 31.58 70.37
CA GLY A 283 62.53 32.24 70.35
C GLY A 283 62.49 33.74 70.72
N ASN A 284 61.36 34.41 70.49
CA ASN A 284 61.14 35.81 70.86
C ASN A 284 60.75 36.00 72.35
N ASN A 285 60.30 34.91 73.00
CA ASN A 285 60.00 34.92 74.45
C ASN A 285 61.23 34.61 75.31
N ASP A 286 62.31 34.10 74.73
CA ASP A 286 63.59 33.82 75.44
C ASP A 286 64.59 34.97 75.36
N LEU A 287 64.30 36.10 74.75
CA LEU A 287 65.00 37.38 74.73
C LEU A 287 64.36 38.37 75.68
#